data_15770a0d5e0ae34e036ada9dbe162c4c
#
_entry.id   15770a0d5e0ae34e036ada9dbe162c4c
#
_cell.length_a   1.000
_cell.length_b   1.000
_cell.length_c   1.000
_cell.angle_alpha   90.00
_cell.angle_beta   90.00
_cell.angle_gamma   90.00
#
_symmetry.space_group_name_H-M   'P 1'
#
loop_
_entity.id
_entity.type
_entity.pdbx_description
1 polymer ?
#
loop_
_entity_poly.entity_id
_entity_poly.type
_entity_poly.pdbx_seq_one_letter_code
_entity_poly.pdbx_strand_id
1 'polypeptide(L)'
;MEKLKLTIAVTGLNNTDNPGPGIPVIRGILESKEIKARIIGLAYENLEPGIYMPGMINKTYMIPYPSSGTEAYMERIIQIHEKDPIDLIIPNLDAELYTFMKSQSKLQELGIHTFLPTFEQFEERHKANLDKFGEKYGIKVPHSKAIVSGSDIKKLENEFEYPVLVKGKFYDAYVAYNSDQVTNHYNKISAKWGLPVIIQEFIKGTEVNVVALGDGFGNTIAAVPMRKQFITDKGKAWSGITLSDKEMLRITTDLISKTKWRGGMELEMIKTNSGDYFMIEINPRIPAWVYLAVGAGQNIPEALVKLAMGIAVPPYTTYKVGKMFIRYSWDLLGDIQEFEQLSIFGEIEK
;
A
#
# COMPACT_ATOMS: atom_id res chain seq x y z
N MET A 1 -10.67 -30.71 5.25
CA MET A 1 -10.15 -30.40 3.91
C MET A 1 -8.63 -30.29 4.00
N GLU A 2 -7.91 -30.77 3.00
CA GLU A 2 -6.45 -30.59 2.93
C GLU A 2 -6.15 -29.11 2.73
N LYS A 3 -5.13 -28.57 3.45
CA LYS A 3 -4.74 -27.17 3.32
C LYS A 3 -4.04 -26.96 1.97
N LEU A 4 -4.31 -25.83 1.34
CA LEU A 4 -3.59 -25.35 0.17
C LEU A 4 -2.13 -25.09 0.55
N LYS A 5 -1.19 -25.84 -0.04
CA LYS A 5 0.25 -25.73 0.23
C LYS A 5 0.86 -24.79 -0.80
N LEU A 6 1.49 -23.70 -0.37
CA LEU A 6 2.05 -22.67 -1.23
C LEU A 6 3.39 -22.15 -0.70
N THR A 7 4.30 -21.84 -1.60
CA THR A 7 5.47 -21.00 -1.34
C THR A 7 5.15 -19.57 -1.74
N ILE A 8 5.08 -18.66 -0.76
CA ILE A 8 4.67 -17.29 -0.96
C ILE A 8 5.84 -16.35 -0.66
N ALA A 9 6.23 -15.56 -1.65
CA ALA A 9 7.25 -14.54 -1.50
C ALA A 9 6.61 -13.18 -1.13
N VAL A 10 7.17 -12.49 -0.13
CA VAL A 10 6.60 -11.26 0.43
C VAL A 10 7.68 -10.21 0.59
N THR A 11 7.42 -8.98 0.14
CA THR A 11 8.27 -7.81 0.35
C THR A 11 7.76 -6.94 1.50
N GLY A 12 8.43 -5.81 1.80
CA GLY A 12 7.97 -4.85 2.81
C GLY A 12 8.23 -5.30 4.23
N LEU A 13 9.39 -5.91 4.48
CA LEU A 13 9.85 -6.43 5.78
C LEU A 13 10.47 -5.34 6.66
N ASN A 14 10.64 -4.14 6.13
CA ASN A 14 11.29 -2.99 6.74
C ASN A 14 10.48 -2.35 7.88
N ASN A 15 11.16 -1.58 8.72
CA ASN A 15 10.57 -0.74 9.76
C ASN A 15 11.41 0.53 9.96
N THR A 16 11.38 1.44 9.00
CA THR A 16 12.20 2.67 9.05
C THR A 16 11.54 3.79 9.88
N ASP A 17 10.24 3.95 9.80
CA ASP A 17 9.45 4.96 10.52
C ASP A 17 8.21 4.31 11.14
N ASN A 18 7.74 3.28 10.48
CA ASN A 18 6.56 2.50 10.80
C ASN A 18 6.75 1.13 10.14
N PRO A 19 6.32 0.02 10.80
CA PRO A 19 6.41 -1.30 10.18
C PRO A 19 5.86 -1.31 8.76
N GLY A 20 6.63 -1.92 7.84
CA GLY A 20 6.18 -2.18 6.48
C GLY A 20 4.97 -3.13 6.44
N PRO A 21 4.28 -3.25 5.30
CA PRO A 21 3.09 -4.09 5.18
C PRO A 21 3.38 -5.60 5.20
N GLY A 22 4.62 -6.02 4.93
CA GLY A 22 4.97 -7.44 4.75
C GLY A 22 4.64 -8.31 5.96
N ILE A 23 5.09 -7.93 7.15
CA ILE A 23 4.82 -8.70 8.38
C ILE A 23 3.33 -8.79 8.71
N PRO A 24 2.52 -7.72 8.68
CA PRO A 24 1.07 -7.81 8.80
C PRO A 24 0.40 -8.74 7.80
N VAL A 25 0.86 -8.77 6.55
CA VAL A 25 0.39 -9.69 5.50
C VAL A 25 0.75 -11.12 5.84
N ILE A 26 2.02 -11.39 6.17
CA ILE A 26 2.49 -12.72 6.57
C ILE A 26 1.68 -13.25 7.76
N ARG A 27 1.45 -12.44 8.80
CA ARG A 27 0.63 -12.83 9.95
C ARG A 27 -0.77 -13.28 9.53
N GLY A 28 -1.43 -12.52 8.65
CA GLY A 28 -2.76 -12.90 8.15
C GLY A 28 -2.74 -14.23 7.38
N ILE A 29 -1.70 -14.48 6.60
CA ILE A 29 -1.53 -15.75 5.86
C ILE A 29 -1.30 -16.92 6.82
N LEU A 30 -0.40 -16.76 7.80
CA LEU A 30 -0.07 -17.81 8.77
C LEU A 30 -1.23 -18.16 9.71
N GLU A 31 -2.14 -17.23 9.97
CA GLU A 31 -3.37 -17.47 10.74
C GLU A 31 -4.46 -18.18 9.93
N SER A 32 -4.29 -18.36 8.62
CA SER A 32 -5.23 -19.08 7.79
C SER A 32 -5.37 -20.55 8.22
N LYS A 33 -6.62 -21.01 8.29
CA LYS A 33 -6.91 -22.43 8.53
C LYS A 33 -6.89 -23.26 7.24
N GLU A 34 -6.93 -22.60 6.08
CA GLU A 34 -7.05 -23.23 4.78
C GLU A 34 -5.73 -23.22 3.98
N ILE A 35 -4.78 -22.33 4.35
CA ILE A 35 -3.48 -22.22 3.69
C ILE A 35 -2.38 -22.75 4.62
N LYS A 36 -1.45 -23.50 4.04
CA LYS A 36 -0.17 -23.88 4.65
C LYS A 36 0.93 -23.24 3.81
N ALA A 37 1.39 -22.05 4.22
CA ALA A 37 2.39 -21.31 3.49
C ALA A 37 3.82 -21.63 3.97
N ARG A 38 4.74 -21.79 3.03
CA ARG A 38 6.17 -21.55 3.20
C ARG A 38 6.43 -20.10 2.79
N ILE A 39 6.94 -19.29 3.68
CA ILE A 39 7.16 -17.86 3.44
C ILE A 39 8.60 -17.59 3.05
N ILE A 40 8.77 -16.95 1.89
CA ILE A 40 10.05 -16.40 1.43
C ILE A 40 10.00 -14.87 1.65
N GLY A 41 10.93 -14.34 2.44
CA GLY A 41 11.13 -12.91 2.58
C GLY A 41 11.97 -12.37 1.42
N LEU A 42 11.49 -11.33 0.76
CA LEU A 42 12.25 -10.57 -0.23
C LEU A 42 12.64 -9.22 0.38
N ALA A 43 13.92 -9.06 0.72
CA ALA A 43 14.43 -7.92 1.47
C ALA A 43 15.33 -7.02 0.62
N TYR A 44 15.26 -5.72 0.83
CA TYR A 44 16.12 -4.72 0.21
C TYR A 44 17.35 -4.43 1.06
N GLU A 45 17.21 -4.53 2.38
CA GLU A 45 18.26 -4.28 3.35
C GLU A 45 18.42 -5.47 4.29
N ASN A 46 19.66 -5.78 4.65
CA ASN A 46 19.98 -6.91 5.53
C ASN A 46 19.56 -6.71 7.00
N LEU A 47 19.21 -5.50 7.40
CA LEU A 47 18.69 -5.16 8.73
C LEU A 47 17.18 -4.85 8.74
N GLU A 48 16.44 -5.32 7.75
CA GLU A 48 14.97 -5.25 7.82
C GLU A 48 14.46 -6.12 8.98
N PRO A 49 13.76 -5.57 9.98
CA PRO A 49 13.40 -6.33 11.19
C PRO A 49 12.57 -7.57 10.93
N GLY A 50 11.76 -7.56 9.86
CA GLY A 50 10.94 -8.71 9.48
C GLY A 50 11.76 -9.98 9.23
N ILE A 51 13.02 -9.86 8.79
CA ILE A 51 13.95 -10.98 8.56
C ILE A 51 14.20 -11.76 9.87
N TYR A 52 14.31 -11.02 10.97
CA TYR A 52 14.71 -11.55 12.27
C TYR A 52 13.54 -11.92 13.17
N MET A 53 12.28 -11.72 12.72
CA MET A 53 11.10 -12.08 13.52
C MET A 53 10.87 -13.58 13.55
N PRO A 54 10.91 -14.22 14.74
CA PRO A 54 10.78 -15.68 14.87
C PRO A 54 9.46 -16.20 14.28
N GLY A 55 9.54 -17.27 13.49
CA GLY A 55 8.37 -17.98 12.96
C GLY A 55 7.58 -17.25 11.87
N MET A 56 8.08 -16.12 11.37
CA MET A 56 7.42 -15.36 10.31
C MET A 56 7.86 -15.76 8.92
N ILE A 57 9.15 -16.01 8.73
CA ILE A 57 9.78 -16.26 7.44
C ILE A 57 10.56 -17.57 7.53
N ASN A 58 10.51 -18.38 6.47
CA ASN A 58 11.27 -19.61 6.36
C ASN A 58 12.63 -19.39 5.72
N LYS A 59 12.69 -18.50 4.73
CA LYS A 59 13.92 -18.14 4.03
C LYS A 59 13.86 -16.72 3.53
N THR A 60 14.96 -16.00 3.56
CA THR A 60 15.07 -14.64 3.04
C THR A 60 16.07 -14.57 1.91
N TYR A 61 15.73 -13.78 0.90
CA TYR A 61 16.62 -13.40 -0.20
C TYR A 61 16.76 -11.89 -0.29
N MET A 62 17.96 -11.42 -0.49
CA MET A 62 18.23 -10.05 -0.87
C MET A 62 17.88 -9.83 -2.34
N ILE A 63 17.16 -8.74 -2.59
CA ILE A 63 16.77 -8.29 -3.94
C ILE A 63 17.25 -6.88 -4.21
N PRO A 64 17.53 -6.50 -5.46
CA PRO A 64 17.91 -5.14 -5.80
C PRO A 64 16.74 -4.18 -5.58
N TYR A 65 17.04 -2.90 -5.34
CA TYR A 65 16.00 -1.88 -5.30
C TYR A 65 15.29 -1.74 -6.65
N PRO A 66 13.99 -1.37 -6.67
CA PRO A 66 13.26 -1.13 -7.92
C PRO A 66 13.92 -0.08 -8.83
N SER A 67 14.67 0.86 -8.24
CA SER A 67 15.45 1.87 -8.96
C SER A 67 16.62 1.30 -9.78
N SER A 68 17.03 0.04 -9.54
CA SER A 68 18.05 -0.64 -10.35
C SER A 68 17.54 -1.04 -11.74
N GLY A 69 16.24 -0.84 -12.00
CA GLY A 69 15.60 -1.17 -13.27
C GLY A 69 14.86 -2.50 -13.26
N THR A 70 13.85 -2.58 -14.10
CA THR A 70 12.95 -3.76 -14.19
C THR A 70 13.69 -5.03 -14.54
N GLU A 71 14.70 -4.96 -15.42
CA GLU A 71 15.45 -6.12 -15.89
C GLU A 71 16.26 -6.77 -14.77
N ALA A 72 17.13 -6.01 -14.10
CA ALA A 72 17.94 -6.50 -12.99
C ALA A 72 17.08 -7.03 -11.83
N TYR A 73 15.94 -6.36 -11.55
CA TYR A 73 14.99 -6.79 -10.54
C TYR A 73 14.38 -8.16 -10.88
N MET A 74 13.89 -8.32 -12.11
CA MET A 74 13.24 -9.54 -12.56
C MET A 74 14.22 -10.70 -12.74
N GLU A 75 15.45 -10.43 -13.19
CA GLU A 75 16.51 -11.42 -13.26
C GLU A 75 16.76 -12.05 -11.88
N ARG A 76 16.84 -11.23 -10.83
CA ARG A 76 16.99 -11.72 -9.46
C ARG A 76 15.80 -12.56 -8.99
N ILE A 77 14.57 -12.16 -9.30
CA ILE A 77 13.36 -12.93 -8.97
C ILE A 77 13.39 -14.30 -9.66
N ILE A 78 13.81 -14.37 -10.92
CA ILE A 78 13.92 -15.62 -11.67
C ILE A 78 14.97 -16.53 -11.04
N GLN A 79 16.17 -16.03 -10.72
CA GLN A 79 17.21 -16.78 -10.02
C GLN A 79 16.73 -17.37 -8.70
N ILE A 80 15.95 -16.61 -7.94
CA ILE A 80 15.35 -17.08 -6.70
C ILE A 80 14.35 -18.20 -6.96
N HIS A 81 13.46 -18.01 -7.94
CA HIS A 81 12.45 -19.00 -8.31
C HIS A 81 13.05 -20.31 -8.83
N GLU A 82 14.15 -20.25 -9.60
CA GLU A 82 14.88 -21.44 -10.07
C GLU A 82 15.47 -22.25 -8.91
N LYS A 83 15.89 -21.58 -7.84
CA LYS A 83 16.47 -22.21 -6.65
C LYS A 83 15.40 -22.66 -5.65
N ASP A 84 14.39 -21.82 -5.44
CA ASP A 84 13.28 -22.01 -4.53
C ASP A 84 11.97 -21.66 -5.27
N PRO A 85 11.27 -22.63 -5.84
CA PRO A 85 10.04 -22.38 -6.61
C PRO A 85 9.01 -21.59 -5.80
N ILE A 86 8.56 -20.47 -6.37
CA ILE A 86 7.60 -19.53 -5.79
C ILE A 86 6.26 -19.73 -6.51
N ASP A 87 5.18 -19.92 -5.77
CA ASP A 87 3.81 -19.99 -6.31
C ASP A 87 3.18 -18.59 -6.45
N LEU A 88 3.45 -17.70 -5.47
CA LEU A 88 2.84 -16.38 -5.40
C LEU A 88 3.82 -15.35 -4.88
N ILE A 89 3.85 -14.16 -5.49
CA ILE A 89 4.54 -12.97 -4.96
C ILE A 89 3.51 -11.95 -4.53
N ILE A 90 3.66 -11.42 -3.30
CA ILE A 90 2.86 -10.33 -2.75
C ILE A 90 3.79 -9.11 -2.54
N PRO A 91 3.89 -8.21 -3.53
CA PRO A 91 4.62 -6.97 -3.37
C PRO A 91 3.82 -5.98 -2.51
N ASN A 92 4.48 -5.32 -1.58
CA ASN A 92 3.85 -4.48 -0.57
C ASN A 92 4.34 -3.02 -0.55
N LEU A 93 5.24 -2.64 -1.46
CA LEU A 93 5.78 -1.29 -1.56
C LEU A 93 5.41 -0.67 -2.92
N ASP A 94 4.97 0.59 -2.92
CA ASP A 94 4.52 1.28 -4.14
C ASP A 94 5.59 1.30 -5.24
N ALA A 95 6.87 1.42 -4.85
CA ALA A 95 7.99 1.52 -5.79
C ALA A 95 8.20 0.26 -6.65
N GLU A 96 7.79 -0.91 -6.18
CA GLU A 96 7.99 -2.19 -6.88
C GLU A 96 6.82 -2.61 -7.77
N LEU A 97 5.61 -2.05 -7.51
CA LEU A 97 4.38 -2.46 -8.19
C LEU A 97 4.47 -2.32 -9.71
N TYR A 98 5.04 -1.22 -10.18
CA TYR A 98 5.24 -0.97 -11.62
C TYR A 98 6.01 -2.12 -12.28
N THR A 99 7.12 -2.54 -11.66
CA THR A 99 7.95 -3.64 -12.16
C THR A 99 7.17 -4.95 -12.24
N PHE A 100 6.44 -5.31 -11.18
CA PHE A 100 5.64 -6.54 -11.17
C PHE A 100 4.49 -6.51 -12.17
N MET A 101 3.78 -5.40 -12.30
CA MET A 101 2.69 -5.26 -13.29
C MET A 101 3.21 -5.35 -14.71
N LYS A 102 4.35 -4.71 -15.01
CA LYS A 102 4.98 -4.75 -16.34
C LYS A 102 5.50 -6.14 -16.70
N SER A 103 5.90 -6.92 -15.69
CA SER A 103 6.45 -8.27 -15.86
C SER A 103 5.42 -9.39 -15.68
N GLN A 104 4.14 -9.05 -15.57
CA GLN A 104 3.08 -10.02 -15.24
C GLN A 104 3.02 -11.22 -16.17
N SER A 105 3.15 -11.02 -17.50
CA SER A 105 3.14 -12.11 -18.49
C SER A 105 4.31 -13.07 -18.26
N LYS A 106 5.50 -12.52 -18.01
CA LYS A 106 6.70 -13.34 -17.75
C LYS A 106 6.61 -14.14 -16.46
N LEU A 107 6.06 -13.53 -15.41
CA LEU A 107 5.80 -14.23 -14.15
C LEU A 107 4.80 -15.38 -14.35
N GLN A 108 3.74 -15.14 -15.10
CA GLN A 108 2.73 -16.14 -15.40
C GLN A 108 3.28 -17.31 -16.21
N GLU A 109 4.18 -17.06 -17.18
CA GLU A 109 4.89 -18.11 -17.94
C GLU A 109 5.75 -19.00 -17.03
N LEU A 110 6.28 -18.45 -15.94
CA LEU A 110 7.03 -19.16 -14.91
C LEU A 110 6.15 -19.86 -13.87
N GLY A 111 4.83 -19.70 -13.94
CA GLY A 111 3.90 -20.22 -12.93
C GLY A 111 3.86 -19.39 -11.63
N ILE A 112 4.43 -18.19 -11.64
CA ILE A 112 4.42 -17.28 -10.49
C ILE A 112 3.18 -16.39 -10.58
N HIS A 113 2.31 -16.50 -9.61
CA HIS A 113 1.10 -15.68 -9.53
C HIS A 113 1.35 -14.32 -8.85
N THR A 114 0.54 -13.33 -9.21
CA THR A 114 0.38 -12.05 -8.50
C THR A 114 -1.08 -11.64 -8.53
N PHE A 115 -1.54 -10.83 -7.57
CA PHE A 115 -2.89 -10.29 -7.57
C PHE A 115 -2.85 -8.77 -7.35
N LEU A 116 -2.52 -8.04 -8.42
CA LEU A 116 -2.28 -6.61 -8.44
C LEU A 116 -3.34 -5.88 -9.26
N PRO A 117 -3.52 -4.57 -9.08
CA PRO A 117 -4.31 -3.76 -9.98
C PRO A 117 -3.78 -3.87 -11.42
N THR A 118 -4.63 -3.54 -12.38
CA THR A 118 -4.18 -3.40 -13.77
C THR A 118 -3.29 -2.16 -13.90
N PHE A 119 -2.48 -2.13 -14.97
CA PHE A 119 -1.64 -0.98 -15.24
C PHE A 119 -2.46 0.31 -15.42
N GLU A 120 -3.63 0.22 -16.06
CA GLU A 120 -4.55 1.33 -16.23
C GLU A 120 -5.06 1.87 -14.88
N GLN A 121 -5.52 0.98 -13.98
CA GLN A 121 -5.95 1.36 -12.62
C GLN A 121 -4.82 2.02 -11.83
N PHE A 122 -3.60 1.51 -11.99
CA PHE A 122 -2.42 2.06 -11.34
C PHE A 122 -2.08 3.47 -11.84
N GLU A 123 -2.16 3.73 -13.14
CA GLU A 123 -1.86 5.04 -13.72
C GLU A 123 -2.96 6.08 -13.43
N GLU A 124 -4.24 5.69 -13.55
CA GLU A 124 -5.36 6.61 -13.33
C GLU A 124 -5.42 7.19 -11.92
N ARG A 125 -5.02 6.40 -10.90
CA ARG A 125 -5.10 6.81 -9.48
C ARG A 125 -4.02 7.82 -9.05
N HIS A 126 -3.09 8.20 -9.93
CA HIS A 126 -2.02 9.12 -9.55
C HIS A 126 -2.55 10.46 -9.04
N LYS A 127 -1.90 10.98 -7.99
CA LYS A 127 -2.27 12.27 -7.34
C LYS A 127 -2.44 13.43 -8.34
N ALA A 128 -1.64 13.46 -9.40
CA ALA A 128 -1.73 14.46 -10.45
C ALA A 128 -3.00 14.32 -11.33
N ASN A 129 -3.67 13.18 -11.29
CA ASN A 129 -4.86 12.86 -12.06
C ASN A 129 -6.13 12.82 -11.19
N LEU A 130 -6.03 13.17 -9.91
CA LEU A 130 -7.10 12.96 -8.93
C LEU A 130 -8.41 13.66 -9.33
N ASP A 131 -8.35 14.88 -9.85
CA ASP A 131 -9.54 15.61 -10.33
C ASP A 131 -10.26 14.85 -11.46
N LYS A 132 -9.50 14.43 -12.48
CA LYS A 132 -10.04 13.67 -13.61
C LYS A 132 -10.61 12.32 -13.17
N PHE A 133 -9.94 11.68 -12.22
CA PHE A 133 -10.42 10.44 -11.62
C PHE A 133 -11.74 10.65 -10.88
N GLY A 134 -11.82 11.70 -10.06
CA GLY A 134 -13.04 12.08 -9.35
C GLY A 134 -14.23 12.35 -10.28
N GLU A 135 -14.00 13.12 -11.35
CA GLU A 135 -15.01 13.39 -12.39
C GLU A 135 -15.46 12.09 -13.10
N LYS A 136 -14.52 11.28 -13.56
CA LYS A 136 -14.79 10.02 -14.29
C LYS A 136 -15.66 9.07 -13.50
N TYR A 137 -15.38 8.92 -12.21
CA TYR A 137 -16.04 7.93 -11.35
C TYR A 137 -17.12 8.53 -10.42
N GLY A 138 -17.33 9.84 -10.46
CA GLY A 138 -18.30 10.54 -9.62
C GLY A 138 -17.96 10.47 -8.13
N ILE A 139 -16.68 10.65 -7.78
CA ILE A 139 -16.16 10.62 -6.41
C ILE A 139 -15.67 12.02 -6.05
N LYS A 140 -16.08 12.52 -4.88
CA LYS A 140 -15.59 13.82 -4.39
C LYS A 140 -14.10 13.72 -4.09
N VAL A 141 -13.33 14.63 -4.68
CA VAL A 141 -11.90 14.81 -4.46
C VAL A 141 -11.62 16.27 -4.17
N PRO A 142 -10.57 16.62 -3.42
CA PRO A 142 -10.16 18.02 -3.30
C PRO A 142 -9.70 18.53 -4.67
N HIS A 143 -10.10 19.75 -5.02
CA HIS A 143 -9.59 20.39 -6.23
C HIS A 143 -8.05 20.43 -6.21
N SER A 144 -7.39 20.04 -7.30
CA SER A 144 -5.94 19.97 -7.34
C SER A 144 -5.38 20.37 -8.71
N LYS A 145 -4.18 20.95 -8.71
CA LYS A 145 -3.48 21.37 -9.91
C LYS A 145 -2.00 21.00 -9.85
N ALA A 146 -1.54 20.32 -10.89
CA ALA A 146 -0.13 20.02 -11.06
C ALA A 146 0.60 21.23 -11.66
N ILE A 147 1.70 21.66 -11.02
CA ILE A 147 2.52 22.79 -11.45
C ILE A 147 3.89 22.28 -11.88
N VAL A 148 4.33 22.71 -13.06
CA VAL A 148 5.64 22.39 -13.61
C VAL A 148 6.57 23.61 -13.63
N SER A 149 6.05 24.83 -13.37
CA SER A 149 6.83 26.07 -13.31
C SER A 149 6.39 26.93 -12.14
N GLY A 150 7.37 27.49 -11.40
CA GLY A 150 7.09 28.43 -10.31
C GLY A 150 6.39 29.72 -10.76
N SER A 151 6.48 30.10 -12.05
CA SER A 151 5.75 31.24 -12.62
C SER A 151 4.22 31.05 -12.60
N ASP A 152 3.74 29.82 -12.52
CA ASP A 152 2.31 29.53 -12.49
C ASP A 152 1.67 29.76 -11.10
N ILE A 153 2.50 29.85 -10.05
CA ILE A 153 2.01 30.04 -8.67
C ILE A 153 1.14 31.28 -8.53
N LYS A 154 1.52 32.40 -9.15
CA LYS A 154 0.73 33.65 -9.11
C LYS A 154 -0.67 33.50 -9.73
N LYS A 155 -0.84 32.59 -10.69
CA LYS A 155 -2.15 32.34 -11.34
C LYS A 155 -3.09 31.57 -10.43
N LEU A 156 -2.55 30.86 -9.42
CA LEU A 156 -3.34 30.04 -8.50
C LEU A 156 -4.14 30.85 -7.49
N GLU A 157 -3.78 32.11 -7.23
CA GLU A 157 -4.50 32.99 -6.30
C GLU A 157 -5.97 33.23 -6.69
N ASN A 158 -6.29 33.05 -7.97
CA ASN A 158 -7.68 33.15 -8.47
C ASN A 158 -8.40 31.79 -8.52
N GLU A 159 -7.70 30.68 -8.28
CA GLU A 159 -8.24 29.32 -8.40
C GLU A 159 -8.41 28.63 -7.05
N PHE A 160 -7.65 29.05 -6.04
CA PHE A 160 -7.62 28.39 -4.72
C PHE A 160 -7.83 29.40 -3.60
N GLU A 161 -8.62 29.01 -2.62
CA GLU A 161 -8.72 29.71 -1.33
C GLU A 161 -7.67 29.15 -0.35
N TYR A 162 -6.99 30.05 0.38
CA TYR A 162 -6.04 29.62 1.42
C TYR A 162 -6.76 29.16 2.70
N PRO A 163 -6.19 28.18 3.44
CA PRO A 163 -4.93 27.49 3.16
C PRO A 163 -5.05 26.47 2.04
N VAL A 164 -3.90 26.15 1.41
CA VAL A 164 -3.77 25.07 0.43
C VAL A 164 -2.73 24.06 0.87
N LEU A 165 -2.75 22.86 0.27
CA LEU A 165 -1.69 21.86 0.41
C LEU A 165 -0.74 21.94 -0.78
N VAL A 166 0.57 21.93 -0.50
CA VAL A 166 1.65 21.82 -1.50
C VAL A 166 2.25 20.44 -1.35
N LYS A 167 2.06 19.58 -2.34
CA LYS A 167 2.42 18.15 -2.29
C LYS A 167 3.46 17.78 -3.35
N GLY A 168 4.36 16.88 -2.98
CA GLY A 168 5.21 16.20 -3.93
C GLY A 168 4.48 15.06 -4.65
N LYS A 169 5.01 14.65 -5.80
CA LYS A 169 4.48 13.52 -6.58
C LYS A 169 4.42 12.24 -5.74
N PHE A 170 5.41 12.01 -4.88
CA PHE A 170 5.52 10.79 -4.08
C PHE A 170 5.31 11.06 -2.59
N TYR A 171 6.09 11.96 -2.03
CA TYR A 171 6.13 12.26 -0.59
C TYR A 171 6.14 13.75 -0.35
N ASP A 172 6.07 14.12 0.90
CA ASP A 172 5.99 15.48 1.45
C ASP A 172 4.68 16.19 1.07
N ALA A 173 4.06 16.78 2.09
CA ALA A 173 2.90 17.65 1.97
C ALA A 173 3.01 18.75 3.04
N TYR A 174 2.82 19.99 2.64
CA TYR A 174 2.90 21.15 3.52
C TYR A 174 1.68 22.01 3.34
N VAL A 175 1.14 22.53 4.46
CA VAL A 175 0.07 23.54 4.43
C VAL A 175 0.69 24.91 4.16
N ALA A 176 0.10 25.66 3.23
CA ALA A 176 0.49 27.03 2.89
C ALA A 176 -0.69 27.98 3.06
N TYR A 177 -0.47 29.07 3.77
CA TYR A 177 -1.48 30.08 4.09
C TYR A 177 -1.42 31.33 3.21
N ASN A 178 -0.44 31.40 2.32
CA ASN A 178 -0.25 32.49 1.35
C ASN A 178 0.69 32.04 0.22
N SER A 179 0.79 32.88 -0.82
CA SER A 179 1.59 32.66 -2.03
C SER A 179 3.09 32.47 -1.75
N ASP A 180 3.64 33.20 -0.77
CA ASP A 180 5.05 33.09 -0.41
C ASP A 180 5.37 31.70 0.18
N GLN A 181 4.50 31.19 1.03
CA GLN A 181 4.64 29.85 1.58
C GLN A 181 4.48 28.78 0.49
N VAL A 182 3.56 28.96 -0.46
CA VAL A 182 3.44 28.07 -1.62
C VAL A 182 4.76 28.05 -2.41
N THR A 183 5.34 29.21 -2.68
CA THR A 183 6.61 29.32 -3.41
C THR A 183 7.75 28.63 -2.66
N ASN A 184 7.85 28.83 -1.36
CA ASN A 184 8.87 28.20 -0.53
C ASN A 184 8.74 26.66 -0.53
N HIS A 185 7.52 26.14 -0.35
CA HIS A 185 7.27 24.69 -0.37
C HIS A 185 7.45 24.11 -1.77
N TYR A 186 7.03 24.81 -2.82
CA TYR A 186 7.28 24.42 -4.20
C TYR A 186 8.78 24.22 -4.47
N ASN A 187 9.62 25.21 -4.10
CA ASN A 187 11.06 25.12 -4.30
C ASN A 187 11.69 23.96 -3.51
N LYS A 188 11.25 23.77 -2.26
CA LYS A 188 11.73 22.66 -1.42
C LYS A 188 11.36 21.29 -1.99
N ILE A 189 10.12 21.13 -2.43
CA ILE A 189 9.62 19.86 -2.96
C ILE A 189 10.22 19.58 -4.33
N SER A 190 10.24 20.57 -5.23
CA SER A 190 10.79 20.39 -6.59
C SER A 190 12.27 20.05 -6.59
N ALA A 191 13.04 20.64 -5.66
CA ALA A 191 14.47 20.32 -5.50
C ALA A 191 14.70 18.88 -4.99
N LYS A 192 13.80 18.36 -4.16
CA LYS A 192 13.96 17.04 -3.54
C LYS A 192 13.34 15.90 -4.36
N TRP A 193 12.17 16.14 -4.97
CA TRP A 193 11.35 15.11 -5.60
C TRP A 193 11.10 15.33 -7.10
N GLY A 194 11.59 16.46 -7.63
CA GLY A 194 11.33 16.85 -9.02
C GLY A 194 9.91 17.39 -9.23
N LEU A 195 9.55 17.50 -10.50
CA LEU A 195 8.24 17.99 -10.95
C LEU A 195 7.34 16.84 -11.42
N PRO A 196 6.02 17.06 -11.45
CA PRO A 196 5.28 18.23 -10.99
C PRO A 196 5.17 18.33 -9.48
N VAL A 197 4.95 19.56 -8.96
CA VAL A 197 4.45 19.82 -7.62
C VAL A 197 2.93 20.00 -7.70
N ILE A 198 2.18 19.46 -6.74
CA ILE A 198 0.72 19.48 -6.74
C ILE A 198 0.24 20.49 -5.70
N ILE A 199 -0.57 21.45 -6.14
CA ILE A 199 -1.33 22.33 -5.25
C ILE A 199 -2.73 21.75 -5.12
N GLN A 200 -3.21 21.64 -3.88
CA GLN A 200 -4.50 21.02 -3.59
C GLN A 200 -5.26 21.82 -2.57
N GLU A 201 -6.57 21.94 -2.76
CA GLU A 201 -7.50 22.47 -1.79
C GLU A 201 -7.31 21.80 -0.42
N PHE A 202 -7.31 22.63 0.64
CA PHE A 202 -7.20 22.12 2.01
C PHE A 202 -8.59 21.78 2.55
N ILE A 203 -8.92 20.49 2.58
CA ILE A 203 -10.17 20.03 3.19
C ILE A 203 -10.00 19.89 4.70
N LYS A 204 -10.76 20.69 5.47
CA LYS A 204 -10.78 20.60 6.93
C LYS A 204 -11.66 19.45 7.39
N GLY A 205 -11.05 18.47 8.07
CA GLY A 205 -11.77 17.29 8.55
C GLY A 205 -10.89 16.30 9.27
N THR A 206 -11.40 15.10 9.42
CA THR A 206 -10.70 13.97 10.03
C THR A 206 -10.29 12.97 8.93
N GLU A 207 -9.04 12.60 8.91
CA GLU A 207 -8.54 11.56 8.02
C GLU A 207 -9.09 10.19 8.44
N VAL A 208 -9.66 9.49 7.49
CA VAL A 208 -10.23 8.14 7.63
C VAL A 208 -9.79 7.27 6.45
N ASN A 209 -9.59 5.98 6.72
CA ASN A 209 -9.02 5.06 5.75
C ASN A 209 -9.90 3.82 5.62
N VAL A 210 -9.91 3.20 4.44
CA VAL A 210 -10.50 1.87 4.24
C VAL A 210 -9.45 0.97 3.60
N VAL A 211 -9.14 -0.16 4.24
CA VAL A 211 -8.48 -1.25 3.53
C VAL A 211 -9.54 -2.08 2.82
N ALA A 212 -9.33 -2.36 1.55
CA ALA A 212 -10.27 -3.15 0.76
C ALA A 212 -9.55 -4.11 -0.20
N LEU A 213 -10.31 -5.08 -0.69
CA LEU A 213 -9.88 -6.06 -1.70
C LEU A 213 -10.97 -6.17 -2.77
N GLY A 214 -10.62 -5.84 -4.01
CA GLY A 214 -11.47 -6.03 -5.18
C GLY A 214 -11.06 -7.28 -5.96
N ASP A 215 -12.03 -7.96 -6.57
CA ASP A 215 -11.80 -9.19 -7.34
C ASP A 215 -11.37 -8.97 -8.79
N GLY A 216 -11.40 -7.73 -9.28
CA GLY A 216 -11.13 -7.37 -10.68
C GLY A 216 -12.37 -7.42 -11.59
N PHE A 217 -13.52 -7.84 -11.08
CA PHE A 217 -14.78 -7.91 -11.82
C PHE A 217 -15.82 -6.87 -11.32
N GLY A 218 -15.46 -6.12 -10.27
CA GLY A 218 -16.30 -5.10 -9.66
C GLY A 218 -16.93 -5.52 -8.34
N ASN A 219 -16.61 -6.71 -7.81
CA ASN A 219 -17.06 -7.11 -6.50
C ASN A 219 -16.05 -6.74 -5.43
N THR A 220 -16.56 -6.20 -4.32
CA THR A 220 -15.78 -5.96 -3.10
C THR A 220 -15.77 -7.21 -2.26
N ILE A 221 -14.60 -7.85 -2.17
CA ILE A 221 -14.44 -9.07 -1.36
C ILE A 221 -14.32 -8.72 0.12
N ALA A 222 -13.59 -7.66 0.45
CA ALA A 222 -13.40 -7.19 1.81
C ALA A 222 -13.33 -5.67 1.85
N ALA A 223 -13.82 -5.06 2.93
CA ALA A 223 -13.64 -3.65 3.21
C ALA A 223 -13.77 -3.37 4.72
N VAL A 224 -12.75 -2.75 5.32
CA VAL A 224 -12.73 -2.41 6.74
C VAL A 224 -12.34 -0.95 6.93
N PRO A 225 -13.29 -0.09 7.36
CA PRO A 225 -13.03 1.31 7.68
C PRO A 225 -12.23 1.46 8.98
N MET A 226 -11.32 2.41 9.00
CA MET A 226 -10.47 2.72 10.14
C MET A 226 -10.28 4.24 10.28
N ARG A 227 -10.13 4.72 11.51
CA ARG A 227 -9.63 6.04 11.83
C ARG A 227 -8.30 5.92 12.56
N LYS A 228 -7.31 6.69 12.12
CA LYS A 228 -6.05 6.87 12.83
C LYS A 228 -6.32 7.52 14.19
N GLN A 229 -5.88 6.92 15.28
CA GLN A 229 -6.00 7.48 16.64
C GLN A 229 -4.73 8.24 17.02
N PHE A 230 -3.60 7.75 16.57
CA PHE A 230 -2.30 8.36 16.75
C PHE A 230 -1.47 8.18 15.48
N ILE A 231 -0.73 9.22 15.10
CA ILE A 231 0.10 9.22 13.88
C ILE A 231 1.55 9.54 14.23
N THR A 232 2.49 9.08 13.39
CA THR A 232 3.89 9.50 13.42
C THR A 232 4.02 10.92 12.85
N ASP A 233 5.21 11.53 13.01
CA ASP A 233 5.53 12.84 12.42
C ASP A 233 5.37 12.87 10.89
N LYS A 234 5.41 11.70 10.25
CA LYS A 234 5.18 11.53 8.80
C LYS A 234 3.74 11.18 8.44
N GLY A 235 2.80 11.29 9.39
CA GLY A 235 1.37 11.04 9.16
C GLY A 235 0.96 9.57 9.09
N LYS A 236 1.88 8.62 9.35
CA LYS A 236 1.56 7.19 9.33
C LYS A 236 0.85 6.75 10.60
N ALA A 237 -0.10 5.83 10.49
CA ALA A 237 -0.86 5.34 11.63
C ALA A 237 0.02 4.57 12.63
N TRP A 238 0.13 5.07 13.86
CA TRP A 238 0.73 4.39 15.00
C TRP A 238 -0.31 3.61 15.81
N SER A 239 -1.52 4.10 15.85
CA SER A 239 -2.69 3.37 16.33
C SER A 239 -3.92 3.71 15.50
N GLY A 240 -4.88 2.80 15.47
CA GLY A 240 -6.12 2.99 14.74
C GLY A 240 -7.24 2.11 15.27
N ILE A 241 -8.46 2.48 14.94
CA ILE A 241 -9.69 1.82 15.39
C ILE A 241 -10.65 1.61 14.22
N THR A 242 -11.26 0.43 14.13
CA THR A 242 -12.31 0.16 13.14
C THR A 242 -13.59 0.93 13.45
N LEU A 243 -14.17 1.52 12.41
CA LEU A 243 -15.37 2.35 12.50
C LEU A 243 -16.62 1.64 11.98
N SER A 244 -17.79 2.02 12.51
CA SER A 244 -19.08 1.75 11.89
C SER A 244 -19.45 2.93 11.01
N ASP A 245 -19.09 2.88 9.74
CA ASP A 245 -19.36 3.96 8.80
C ASP A 245 -19.82 3.41 7.45
N LYS A 246 -21.14 3.48 7.24
CA LYS A 246 -21.80 2.95 6.03
C LYS A 246 -21.44 3.74 4.78
N GLU A 247 -21.20 5.04 4.92
CA GLU A 247 -20.87 5.88 3.79
C GLU A 247 -19.46 5.62 3.26
N MET A 248 -18.48 5.41 4.15
CA MET A 248 -17.14 4.96 3.75
C MET A 248 -17.20 3.64 2.97
N LEU A 249 -17.99 2.68 3.46
CA LEU A 249 -18.17 1.40 2.77
C LEU A 249 -18.83 1.58 1.41
N ARG A 250 -19.89 2.42 1.32
CA ARG A 250 -20.58 2.71 0.07
C ARG A 250 -19.62 3.32 -0.96
N ILE A 251 -18.87 4.35 -0.57
CA ILE A 251 -17.88 5.01 -1.46
C ILE A 251 -16.85 3.98 -1.95
N THR A 252 -16.36 3.12 -1.06
CA THR A 252 -15.36 2.09 -1.40
C THR A 252 -15.93 1.04 -2.35
N THR A 253 -17.14 0.54 -2.09
CA THR A 253 -17.80 -0.45 -2.96
C THR A 253 -18.15 0.13 -4.32
N ASP A 254 -18.65 1.36 -4.37
CA ASP A 254 -18.94 2.08 -5.62
C ASP A 254 -17.65 2.28 -6.45
N LEU A 255 -16.56 2.67 -5.80
CA LEU A 255 -15.25 2.81 -6.44
C LEU A 255 -14.78 1.49 -7.06
N ILE A 256 -14.78 0.40 -6.28
CA ILE A 256 -14.36 -0.94 -6.75
C ILE A 256 -15.25 -1.40 -7.89
N SER A 257 -16.57 -1.19 -7.80
CA SER A 257 -17.52 -1.57 -8.84
C SER A 257 -17.29 -0.82 -10.15
N LYS A 258 -17.12 0.50 -10.09
CA LYS A 258 -16.92 1.35 -11.26
C LYS A 258 -15.57 1.15 -11.94
N THR A 259 -14.51 0.98 -11.15
CA THR A 259 -13.15 0.78 -11.65
C THR A 259 -12.84 -0.67 -11.97
N LYS A 260 -13.68 -1.62 -11.52
CA LYS A 260 -13.39 -3.05 -11.52
C LYS A 260 -12.03 -3.35 -10.84
N TRP A 261 -11.79 -2.68 -9.73
CA TRP A 261 -10.50 -2.75 -9.04
C TRP A 261 -10.09 -4.19 -8.76
N ARG A 262 -8.84 -4.49 -9.08
CA ARG A 262 -8.21 -5.80 -8.81
C ARG A 262 -7.12 -5.67 -7.78
N GLY A 263 -7.16 -6.52 -6.76
CA GLY A 263 -6.13 -6.56 -5.71
C GLY A 263 -6.48 -5.74 -4.47
N GLY A 264 -5.50 -5.69 -3.55
CA GLY A 264 -5.61 -4.91 -2.33
C GLY A 264 -5.49 -3.41 -2.60
N MET A 265 -6.16 -2.63 -1.76
CA MET A 265 -6.05 -1.17 -1.79
C MET A 265 -6.24 -0.57 -0.41
N GLU A 266 -5.70 0.61 -0.22
CA GLU A 266 -6.07 1.52 0.86
C GLU A 266 -6.66 2.79 0.25
N LEU A 267 -7.89 3.10 0.61
CA LEU A 267 -8.58 4.33 0.25
C LEU A 267 -8.45 5.32 1.39
N GLU A 268 -7.80 6.46 1.15
CA GLU A 268 -7.64 7.53 2.12
C GLU A 268 -8.62 8.66 1.82
N MET A 269 -9.35 9.12 2.84
CA MET A 269 -10.37 10.16 2.71
C MET A 269 -10.29 11.16 3.86
N ILE A 270 -10.75 12.37 3.62
CA ILE A 270 -11.07 13.34 4.66
C ILE A 270 -12.59 13.38 4.85
N LYS A 271 -13.04 13.10 6.07
CA LYS A 271 -14.42 13.30 6.51
C LYS A 271 -14.55 14.68 7.10
N THR A 272 -15.36 15.56 6.48
CA THR A 272 -15.62 16.91 6.98
C THR A 272 -16.58 16.89 8.17
N ASN A 273 -16.69 18.02 8.86
CA ASN A 273 -17.67 18.18 9.95
C ASN A 273 -19.13 18.20 9.43
N SER A 274 -19.35 18.52 8.14
CA SER A 274 -20.65 18.41 7.48
C SER A 274 -21.05 16.96 7.13
N GLY A 275 -20.10 16.02 7.23
CA GLY A 275 -20.31 14.61 6.91
C GLY A 275 -19.96 14.26 5.46
N ASP A 276 -19.39 15.18 4.69
CA ASP A 276 -18.87 14.89 3.34
C ASP A 276 -17.54 14.14 3.41
N TYR A 277 -17.28 13.32 2.38
CA TYR A 277 -16.03 12.57 2.23
C TYR A 277 -15.33 13.00 0.95
N PHE A 278 -14.06 13.36 1.09
CA PHE A 278 -13.19 13.68 -0.03
C PHE A 278 -12.08 12.64 -0.10
N MET A 279 -12.00 11.92 -1.20
CA MET A 279 -10.91 10.99 -1.46
C MET A 279 -9.63 11.78 -1.75
N ILE A 280 -8.57 11.48 -1.01
CA ILE A 280 -7.28 12.18 -1.15
C ILE A 280 -6.19 11.31 -1.75
N GLU A 281 -6.32 9.97 -1.65
CA GLU A 281 -5.33 9.03 -2.18
C GLU A 281 -5.88 7.61 -2.28
N ILE A 282 -5.40 6.87 -3.27
CA ILE A 282 -5.53 5.42 -3.37
C ILE A 282 -4.13 4.80 -3.36
N ASN A 283 -3.82 4.05 -2.31
CA ASN A 283 -2.62 3.21 -2.28
C ASN A 283 -2.96 1.85 -2.91
N PRO A 284 -2.34 1.46 -4.03
CA PRO A 284 -2.74 0.29 -4.82
C PRO A 284 -2.13 -1.01 -4.28
N ARG A 285 -2.08 -1.15 -2.98
CA ARG A 285 -1.48 -2.25 -2.23
C ARG A 285 -2.16 -2.41 -0.86
N ILE A 286 -1.87 -3.53 -0.22
CA ILE A 286 -2.28 -3.73 1.17
C ILE A 286 -1.54 -2.76 2.10
N PRO A 287 -2.24 -2.06 3.03
CA PRO A 287 -1.58 -1.16 3.98
C PRO A 287 -0.93 -1.90 5.14
N ALA A 288 0.04 -1.24 5.77
CA ALA A 288 0.77 -1.76 6.92
C ALA A 288 -0.10 -2.03 8.17
N TRP A 289 -1.33 -1.57 8.21
CA TRP A 289 -2.28 -1.81 9.29
C TRP A 289 -3.31 -2.91 8.98
N VAL A 290 -3.15 -3.65 7.88
CA VAL A 290 -4.10 -4.69 7.43
C VAL A 290 -4.41 -5.76 8.49
N TYR A 291 -3.48 -6.00 9.42
CA TYR A 291 -3.71 -6.95 10.50
C TYR A 291 -4.84 -6.54 11.45
N LEU A 292 -5.20 -5.25 11.47
CA LEU A 292 -6.43 -4.78 12.13
C LEU A 292 -7.68 -5.39 11.49
N ALA A 293 -7.72 -5.48 10.15
CA ALA A 293 -8.83 -6.11 9.43
C ALA A 293 -8.92 -7.62 9.73
N VAL A 294 -7.77 -8.31 9.80
CA VAL A 294 -7.70 -9.72 10.24
C VAL A 294 -8.31 -9.86 11.63
N GLY A 295 -7.85 -9.03 12.59
CA GLY A 295 -8.38 -9.02 13.95
C GLY A 295 -9.86 -8.60 14.06
N ALA A 296 -10.37 -7.88 13.07
CA ALA A 296 -11.78 -7.52 12.96
C ALA A 296 -12.65 -8.60 12.29
N GLY A 297 -12.04 -9.68 11.76
CA GLY A 297 -12.74 -10.82 11.20
C GLY A 297 -12.74 -10.90 9.67
N GLN A 298 -12.02 -9.99 8.98
CA GLN A 298 -11.81 -10.05 7.53
C GLN A 298 -10.31 -10.31 7.24
N ASN A 299 -9.97 -11.59 6.99
CA ASN A 299 -8.60 -11.96 6.65
C ASN A 299 -8.30 -11.63 5.18
N ILE A 300 -8.01 -10.35 4.93
CA ILE A 300 -7.71 -9.83 3.59
C ILE A 300 -6.48 -10.52 2.96
N PRO A 301 -5.35 -10.75 3.68
CA PRO A 301 -4.22 -11.50 3.14
C PRO A 301 -4.59 -12.91 2.66
N GLU A 302 -5.37 -13.67 3.43
CA GLU A 302 -5.87 -15.00 3.02
C GLU A 302 -6.72 -14.91 1.76
N ALA A 303 -7.67 -13.97 1.73
CA ALA A 303 -8.56 -13.76 0.59
C ALA A 303 -7.79 -13.40 -0.68
N LEU A 304 -6.76 -12.54 -0.56
CA LEU A 304 -5.88 -12.17 -1.67
C LEU A 304 -5.13 -13.39 -2.23
N VAL A 305 -4.56 -14.22 -1.34
CA VAL A 305 -3.88 -15.47 -1.76
C VAL A 305 -4.83 -16.37 -2.53
N LYS A 306 -6.04 -16.59 -2.03
CA LYS A 306 -7.04 -17.43 -2.71
C LYS A 306 -7.39 -16.89 -4.10
N LEU A 307 -7.66 -15.58 -4.21
CA LEU A 307 -7.96 -14.93 -5.50
C LEU A 307 -6.78 -15.02 -6.47
N ALA A 308 -5.55 -14.86 -6.00
CA ALA A 308 -4.36 -15.01 -6.80
C ALA A 308 -4.22 -16.41 -7.40
N MET A 309 -4.63 -17.42 -6.64
CA MET A 309 -4.63 -18.83 -7.04
C MET A 309 -5.90 -19.24 -7.83
N GLY A 310 -6.74 -18.28 -8.23
CA GLY A 310 -7.98 -18.54 -8.98
C GLY A 310 -9.11 -19.16 -8.15
N ILE A 311 -8.98 -19.17 -6.82
CA ILE A 311 -10.00 -19.71 -5.91
C ILE A 311 -11.01 -18.60 -5.60
N ALA A 312 -12.29 -18.86 -5.85
CA ALA A 312 -13.35 -17.92 -5.54
C ALA A 312 -13.47 -17.69 -4.01
N VAL A 313 -13.59 -16.43 -3.63
CA VAL A 313 -13.78 -16.00 -2.24
C VAL A 313 -15.12 -15.29 -2.13
N PRO A 314 -16.03 -15.78 -1.27
CA PRO A 314 -17.27 -15.05 -1.01
C PRO A 314 -16.97 -13.72 -0.31
N PRO A 315 -17.68 -12.64 -0.64
CA PRO A 315 -17.52 -11.36 0.03
C PRO A 315 -17.77 -11.46 1.55
N TYR A 316 -16.90 -10.81 2.32
CA TYR A 316 -17.14 -10.63 3.74
C TYR A 316 -18.32 -9.67 3.95
N THR A 317 -19.26 -10.03 4.78
CA THR A 317 -20.48 -9.24 5.04
C THR A 317 -20.42 -8.45 6.34
N THR A 318 -19.50 -8.80 7.25
CA THR A 318 -19.39 -8.20 8.57
C THR A 318 -17.93 -8.04 9.01
N TYR A 319 -17.70 -7.15 9.95
CA TYR A 319 -16.44 -6.99 10.68
C TYR A 319 -16.73 -6.44 12.09
N LYS A 320 -15.78 -6.62 13.02
CA LYS A 320 -15.89 -6.10 14.39
C LYS A 320 -15.55 -4.61 14.41
N VAL A 321 -16.53 -3.80 14.82
CA VAL A 321 -16.34 -2.35 15.09
C VAL A 321 -15.70 -2.16 16.45
N GLY A 322 -14.88 -1.09 16.58
CA GLY A 322 -14.18 -0.79 17.84
C GLY A 322 -12.94 -1.64 18.09
N LYS A 323 -12.53 -2.47 17.12
CA LYS A 323 -11.25 -3.18 17.20
C LYS A 323 -10.11 -2.18 17.02
N MET A 324 -9.10 -2.24 17.86
CA MET A 324 -7.95 -1.33 17.80
C MET A 324 -6.65 -2.08 17.55
N PHE A 325 -5.70 -1.41 16.92
CA PHE A 325 -4.28 -1.75 16.99
C PHE A 325 -3.51 -0.62 17.65
N ILE A 326 -2.45 -0.98 18.33
CA ILE A 326 -1.45 -0.06 18.90
C ILE A 326 -0.09 -0.64 18.53
N ARG A 327 0.76 0.15 17.91
CA ARG A 327 2.12 -0.25 17.60
C ARG A 327 2.99 -0.07 18.83
N TYR A 328 4.02 -0.89 18.92
CA TYR A 328 5.04 -0.80 19.96
C TYR A 328 6.41 -1.10 19.35
N SER A 329 7.45 -0.63 20.00
CA SER A 329 8.82 -0.93 19.66
C SER A 329 9.36 -2.00 20.57
N TRP A 330 10.09 -2.96 19.99
CA TRP A 330 10.75 -4.02 20.70
C TRP A 330 12.09 -4.32 20.03
N ASP A 331 13.12 -4.65 20.80
CA ASP A 331 14.40 -5.07 20.27
C ASP A 331 14.31 -6.53 19.81
N LEU A 332 14.74 -6.80 18.58
CA LEU A 332 14.96 -8.15 18.08
C LEU A 332 16.43 -8.47 18.26
N LEU A 333 16.71 -9.57 18.97
CA LEU A 333 18.07 -10.07 19.12
C LEU A 333 18.37 -11.02 17.95
N GLY A 334 19.46 -10.76 17.25
CA GLY A 334 19.96 -11.60 16.16
C GLY A 334 21.44 -11.87 16.33
N ASP A 335 21.93 -12.90 15.69
CA ASP A 335 23.34 -13.23 15.67
C ASP A 335 24.07 -12.55 14.49
N ILE A 336 25.29 -12.09 14.75
CA ILE A 336 26.14 -11.49 13.71
C ILE A 336 26.35 -12.45 12.52
N GLN A 337 26.37 -13.74 12.76
CA GLN A 337 26.51 -14.77 11.71
C GLN A 337 25.34 -14.74 10.71
N GLU A 338 24.11 -14.49 11.18
CA GLU A 338 22.94 -14.35 10.29
C GLU A 338 23.08 -13.13 9.40
N PHE A 339 23.53 -12.01 9.97
CA PHE A 339 23.79 -10.78 9.23
C PHE A 339 24.91 -10.94 8.20
N GLU A 340 26.01 -11.58 8.59
CA GLU A 340 27.14 -11.87 7.70
C GLU A 340 26.73 -12.81 6.56
N GLN A 341 26.00 -13.88 6.84
CA GLN A 341 25.48 -14.81 5.84
C GLN A 341 24.62 -14.09 4.81
N LEU A 342 23.66 -13.27 5.26
CA LEU A 342 22.79 -12.52 4.38
C LEU A 342 23.56 -11.48 3.55
N SER A 343 24.57 -10.83 4.16
CA SER A 343 25.40 -9.82 3.48
C SER A 343 26.33 -10.41 2.42
N ILE A 344 26.88 -11.62 2.66
CA ILE A 344 27.85 -12.27 1.78
C ILE A 344 27.14 -13.05 0.67
N PHE A 345 26.12 -13.83 1.02
CA PHE A 345 25.48 -14.76 0.08
C PHE A 345 24.15 -14.24 -0.46
N GLY A 346 23.61 -13.15 0.12
CA GLY A 346 22.33 -12.57 -0.29
C GLY A 346 21.12 -13.46 0.04
N GLU A 347 21.29 -14.45 0.96
CA GLU A 347 20.22 -15.35 1.40
C GLU A 347 20.50 -15.94 2.79
N ILE A 348 19.42 -16.27 3.50
CA ILE A 348 19.48 -16.99 4.78
C ILE A 348 18.25 -17.87 4.97
N GLU A 349 18.46 -19.10 5.45
CA GLU A 349 17.41 -20.01 5.92
C GLU A 349 17.12 -19.74 7.40
N LYS A 350 15.84 -19.81 7.80
CA LYS A 350 15.38 -19.55 9.18
C LYS A 350 14.76 -20.79 9.82
#